data_c9351d7e3f846c2c9c75d319f94deac6
#
_entry.id   c9351d7e3f846c2c9c75d319f94deac6
#
_cell.length_a   1.000
_cell.length_b   1.000
_cell.length_c   1.000
_cell.angle_alpha   90.00
_cell.angle_beta   90.00
_cell.angle_gamma   90.00
#
_symmetry.space_group_name_H-M   'P 1'
#
loop_
_entity.id
_entity.type
_entity.pdbx_description
1 polymer ?
#
loop_
_entity_poly.entity_id
_entity_poly.type
_entity_poly.pdbx_seq_one_letter_code
_entity_poly.pdbx_strand_id
1 'polypeptide(L)'
;MPHTVPTAPEFGEAAPIEASPQTLDFLARRRSASAMALREPAPSDAELATLLRLATRVPDHGKLSPWRVVVLRGAAKQRYIAGLEAIAADRPDAERLKAKLGKLKAPPLTLAVISKAPAPGDIPEWEQRLSAGAVCMTLIIAAQAMGYGANWITDWYAYDGDAEKLLGLSDGERVAGFVHLGTSAETPLERVRPDVSAIVSEWQG
;
A
#
# COMPACT_ATOMS: atom_id res chain seq x y z
N MET A 1 22.17 7.83 2.86
CA MET A 1 23.02 6.64 3.07
C MET A 1 22.21 5.42 2.66
N PRO A 2 22.79 4.39 2.04
CA PRO A 2 22.04 3.18 1.74
C PRO A 2 21.58 2.55 3.07
N HIS A 3 20.30 2.27 3.17
CA HIS A 3 19.72 1.63 4.35
C HIS A 3 20.09 0.16 4.33
N THR A 4 20.96 -0.27 5.25
CA THR A 4 21.28 -1.69 5.42
C THR A 4 20.14 -2.34 6.18
N VAL A 5 19.28 -3.07 5.45
CA VAL A 5 18.23 -3.88 6.07
C VAL A 5 18.79 -5.28 6.31
N PRO A 6 18.70 -5.80 7.54
CA PRO A 6 19.17 -7.15 7.85
C PRO A 6 18.57 -8.20 6.92
N THR A 7 19.32 -9.26 6.66
CA THR A 7 18.81 -10.45 5.99
C THR A 7 17.69 -11.04 6.85
N ALA A 8 16.63 -11.50 6.20
CA ALA A 8 15.57 -12.21 6.93
C ALA A 8 16.12 -13.54 7.45
N PRO A 9 15.66 -14.02 8.63
CA PRO A 9 15.97 -15.38 9.08
C PRO A 9 15.54 -16.40 8.04
N GLU A 10 16.27 -17.49 7.93
CA GLU A 10 15.88 -18.63 7.10
C GLU A 10 14.70 -19.39 7.73
N PHE A 11 14.09 -20.27 6.95
CA PHE A 11 12.99 -21.09 7.46
C PHE A 11 13.49 -21.98 8.62
N GLY A 12 12.84 -21.89 9.76
CA GLY A 12 13.19 -22.64 10.98
C GLY A 12 14.19 -21.96 11.89
N GLU A 13 14.80 -20.86 11.50
CA GLU A 13 15.63 -20.06 12.41
C GLU A 13 14.80 -19.32 13.44
N ALA A 14 15.38 -19.15 14.63
CA ALA A 14 14.76 -18.38 15.69
C ALA A 14 14.71 -16.88 15.33
N ALA A 15 13.56 -16.26 15.55
CA ALA A 15 13.35 -14.83 15.43
C ALA A 15 12.95 -14.28 16.81
N PRO A 16 13.91 -13.93 17.68
CA PRO A 16 13.63 -13.49 19.04
C PRO A 16 12.84 -12.19 19.05
N ILE A 17 11.93 -12.06 20.03
CA ILE A 17 11.19 -10.82 20.25
C ILE A 17 12.06 -9.93 21.16
N GLU A 18 12.51 -8.82 20.60
CA GLU A 18 13.34 -7.84 21.28
C GLU A 18 12.64 -6.48 21.36
N ALA A 19 12.87 -5.74 22.44
CA ALA A 19 12.37 -4.38 22.57
C ALA A 19 13.06 -3.46 21.57
N SER A 20 12.29 -2.63 20.85
CA SER A 20 12.77 -1.66 19.87
C SER A 20 12.19 -0.26 20.15
N PRO A 21 12.85 0.55 21.01
CA PRO A 21 12.42 1.93 21.28
C PRO A 21 12.32 2.78 20.01
N GLN A 22 13.22 2.55 19.04
CA GLN A 22 13.23 3.26 17.75
C GLN A 22 11.96 2.97 16.95
N THR A 23 11.48 1.73 16.94
CA THR A 23 10.22 1.36 16.28
C THR A 23 9.02 2.01 16.98
N LEU A 24 9.01 2.05 18.31
CA LEU A 24 7.93 2.71 19.06
C LEU A 24 7.88 4.21 18.77
N ASP A 25 9.02 4.89 18.79
CA ASP A 25 9.14 6.30 18.45
C ASP A 25 8.70 6.59 17.01
N PHE A 26 9.11 5.76 16.06
CA PHE A 26 8.69 5.86 14.66
C PHE A 26 7.16 5.70 14.53
N LEU A 27 6.58 4.67 15.13
CA LEU A 27 5.13 4.41 15.06
C LEU A 27 4.32 5.54 15.69
N ALA A 28 4.80 6.12 16.81
CA ALA A 28 4.13 7.24 17.48
C ALA A 28 4.04 8.49 16.60
N ARG A 29 5.04 8.73 15.73
CA ARG A 29 5.15 9.98 14.94
C ARG A 29 4.85 9.83 13.46
N ARG A 30 4.73 8.59 12.95
CA ARG A 30 4.55 8.37 11.53
C ARG A 30 3.29 9.03 10.96
N ARG A 31 3.43 9.66 9.81
CA ARG A 31 2.33 10.30 9.06
C ARG A 31 2.38 9.89 7.59
N SER A 32 1.21 9.68 6.97
CA SER A 32 1.14 9.57 5.51
C SER A 32 1.46 10.91 4.87
N ALA A 33 2.29 10.90 3.84
CA ALA A 33 2.51 12.06 2.99
C ALA A 33 1.27 12.29 2.09
N SER A 34 1.08 13.51 1.61
CA SER A 34 0.12 13.75 0.54
C SER A 34 0.62 13.11 -0.76
N ALA A 35 -0.23 12.33 -1.44
CA ALA A 35 0.13 11.79 -2.76
C ALA A 35 0.51 12.89 -3.75
N MET A 36 -0.15 14.05 -3.66
CA MET A 36 0.14 15.22 -4.50
C MET A 36 1.50 15.86 -4.22
N ALA A 37 2.11 15.58 -3.06
CA ALA A 37 3.41 16.11 -2.66
C ALA A 37 4.58 15.15 -2.95
N LEU A 38 4.31 13.94 -3.45
CA LEU A 38 5.36 12.96 -3.75
C LEU A 38 6.05 13.28 -5.07
N ARG A 39 7.38 13.28 -5.06
CA ARG A 39 8.26 13.62 -6.19
C ARG A 39 9.39 12.60 -6.28
N GLU A 40 10.16 12.66 -7.38
CA GLU A 40 11.46 11.98 -7.46
C GLU A 40 12.45 12.54 -6.40
N PRO A 41 13.39 11.73 -5.91
CA PRO A 41 13.59 10.33 -6.27
C PRO A 41 12.58 9.39 -5.62
N ALA A 42 12.23 8.35 -6.36
CA ALA A 42 11.51 7.18 -5.84
C ALA A 42 12.51 6.11 -5.37
N PRO A 43 12.05 5.08 -4.63
CA PRO A 43 12.88 3.91 -4.33
C PRO A 43 13.47 3.30 -5.60
N SER A 44 14.80 3.05 -5.58
CA SER A 44 15.51 2.28 -6.61
C SER A 44 15.00 0.83 -6.68
N ASP A 45 15.42 0.08 -7.69
CA ASP A 45 15.02 -1.33 -7.83
C ASP A 45 15.44 -2.18 -6.62
N ALA A 46 16.61 -1.96 -6.08
CA ALA A 46 17.10 -2.66 -4.91
C ALA A 46 16.31 -2.30 -3.64
N GLU A 47 15.97 -1.01 -3.47
CA GLU A 47 15.14 -0.54 -2.37
C GLU A 47 13.70 -1.03 -2.50
N LEU A 48 13.13 -1.03 -3.71
CA LEU A 48 11.81 -1.60 -3.99
C LEU A 48 11.77 -3.10 -3.66
N ALA A 49 12.78 -3.87 -4.06
CA ALA A 49 12.87 -5.28 -3.69
C ALA A 49 12.90 -5.48 -2.17
N THR A 50 13.65 -4.62 -1.47
CA THR A 50 13.71 -4.62 0.00
C THR A 50 12.33 -4.27 0.61
N LEU A 51 11.68 -3.24 0.12
CA LEU A 51 10.33 -2.85 0.56
C LEU A 51 9.32 -3.99 0.39
N LEU A 52 9.31 -4.65 -0.76
CA LEU A 52 8.42 -5.77 -1.03
C LEU A 52 8.71 -6.96 -0.10
N ARG A 53 9.98 -7.27 0.13
CA ARG A 53 10.39 -8.32 1.08
C ARG A 53 9.92 -8.03 2.50
N LEU A 54 10.01 -6.79 2.96
CA LEU A 54 9.52 -6.38 4.27
C LEU A 54 8.00 -6.41 4.34
N ALA A 55 7.33 -5.92 3.31
CA ALA A 55 5.88 -5.80 3.26
C ALA A 55 5.14 -7.13 3.28
N THR A 56 5.77 -8.18 2.78
CA THR A 56 5.20 -9.53 2.77
C THR A 56 5.37 -10.29 4.10
N ARG A 57 5.98 -9.67 5.12
CA ARG A 57 6.09 -10.22 6.48
C ARG A 57 4.87 -9.84 7.33
N VAL A 58 3.71 -10.25 6.87
CA VAL A 58 2.42 -9.99 7.52
C VAL A 58 1.75 -11.31 7.90
N PRO A 59 0.80 -11.30 8.85
CA PRO A 59 0.00 -12.48 9.13
C PRO A 59 -0.70 -12.98 7.86
N ASP A 60 -0.61 -14.29 7.64
CA ASP A 60 -1.15 -14.99 6.48
C ASP A 60 -1.60 -16.37 6.91
N HIS A 61 -2.88 -16.51 7.25
CA HIS A 61 -3.45 -17.77 7.69
C HIS A 61 -3.34 -18.82 6.57
N GLY A 62 -2.76 -19.96 6.89
CA GLY A 62 -2.54 -21.06 5.94
C GLY A 62 -1.47 -20.81 4.88
N LYS A 63 -0.70 -19.73 4.95
CA LYS A 63 0.36 -19.38 3.98
C LYS A 63 -0.17 -19.29 2.54
N LEU A 64 -1.38 -18.73 2.36
CA LEU A 64 -2.06 -18.63 1.07
C LEU A 64 -1.43 -17.59 0.16
N SER A 65 -0.69 -16.62 0.70
CA SER A 65 -0.23 -15.42 -0.01
C SER A 65 -1.36 -14.78 -0.82
N PRO A 66 -2.47 -14.39 -0.14
CA PRO A 66 -3.71 -14.00 -0.81
C PRO A 66 -3.64 -12.59 -1.40
N TRP A 67 -2.47 -12.22 -1.91
CA TRP A 67 -2.18 -10.92 -2.48
C TRP A 67 -1.10 -11.01 -3.55
N ARG A 68 -1.09 -10.02 -4.44
CA ARG A 68 -0.01 -9.73 -5.39
C ARG A 68 0.16 -8.23 -5.53
N VAL A 69 1.28 -7.78 -6.07
CA VAL A 69 1.58 -6.36 -6.25
C VAL A 69 1.82 -6.08 -7.72
N VAL A 70 1.16 -5.05 -8.25
CA VAL A 70 1.42 -4.50 -9.58
C VAL A 70 2.22 -3.20 -9.41
N VAL A 71 3.39 -3.13 -10.05
CA VAL A 71 4.28 -1.96 -9.99
C VAL A 71 3.95 -1.04 -11.14
N LEU A 72 3.58 0.19 -10.84
CA LEU A 72 3.27 1.24 -11.79
C LEU A 72 4.33 2.36 -11.69
N ARG A 73 5.18 2.48 -12.70
CA ARG A 73 6.21 3.54 -12.81
C ARG A 73 6.57 3.82 -14.27
N GLY A 74 7.16 4.97 -14.53
CA GLY A 74 7.65 5.37 -15.86
C GLY A 74 6.57 5.23 -16.95
N ALA A 75 6.96 4.76 -18.13
CA ALA A 75 6.08 4.64 -19.28
C ALA A 75 4.88 3.68 -19.04
N ALA A 76 5.03 2.63 -18.23
CA ALA A 76 3.94 1.73 -17.91
C ALA A 76 2.85 2.44 -17.09
N LYS A 77 3.24 3.26 -16.14
CA LYS A 77 2.30 4.09 -15.36
C LYS A 77 1.58 5.11 -16.24
N GLN A 78 2.30 5.75 -17.17
CA GLN A 78 1.68 6.70 -18.09
C GLN A 78 0.63 6.03 -18.99
N ARG A 79 0.90 4.83 -19.50
CA ARG A 79 -0.11 4.06 -20.27
C ARG A 79 -1.34 3.69 -19.44
N TYR A 80 -1.13 3.29 -18.19
CA TYR A 80 -2.23 3.00 -17.28
C TYR A 80 -3.09 4.25 -17.03
N ILE A 81 -2.47 5.40 -16.77
CA ILE A 81 -3.18 6.68 -16.58
C ILE A 81 -3.96 7.06 -17.83
N ALA A 82 -3.36 6.96 -19.02
CA ALA A 82 -4.04 7.26 -20.28
C ALA A 82 -5.27 6.34 -20.51
N GLY A 83 -5.17 5.05 -20.15
CA GLY A 83 -6.31 4.13 -20.18
C GLY A 83 -7.41 4.55 -19.22
N LEU A 84 -7.08 4.98 -18.01
CA LEU A 84 -8.06 5.50 -17.04
C LEU A 84 -8.71 6.81 -17.52
N GLU A 85 -7.96 7.70 -18.19
CA GLU A 85 -8.51 8.91 -18.79
C GLU A 85 -9.52 8.58 -19.90
N ALA A 86 -9.24 7.57 -20.72
CA ALA A 86 -10.15 7.09 -21.75
C ALA A 86 -11.43 6.52 -21.12
N ILE A 87 -11.30 5.64 -20.11
CA ILE A 87 -12.46 5.12 -19.36
C ILE A 87 -13.30 6.25 -18.76
N ALA A 88 -12.64 7.24 -18.14
CA ALA A 88 -13.33 8.38 -17.56
C ALA A 88 -14.05 9.24 -18.59
N ALA A 89 -13.51 9.38 -19.80
CA ALA A 89 -14.10 10.19 -20.86
C ALA A 89 -15.50 9.70 -21.27
N ASP A 90 -15.76 8.41 -21.16
CA ASP A 90 -17.04 7.79 -21.51
C ASP A 90 -18.06 7.82 -20.36
N ARG A 91 -17.74 8.47 -19.23
CA ARG A 91 -18.62 8.56 -18.05
C ARG A 91 -19.31 9.94 -17.97
N PRO A 92 -20.53 10.01 -17.41
CA PRO A 92 -21.26 11.27 -17.27
C PRO A 92 -20.53 12.35 -16.45
N ASP A 93 -19.63 11.96 -15.54
CA ASP A 93 -18.87 12.81 -14.66
C ASP A 93 -17.37 12.83 -15.00
N ALA A 94 -17.05 12.73 -16.29
CA ALA A 94 -15.69 12.62 -16.84
C ALA A 94 -14.69 13.60 -16.20
N GLU A 95 -15.02 14.89 -16.12
CA GLU A 95 -14.10 15.91 -15.59
C GLU A 95 -13.78 15.68 -14.11
N ARG A 96 -14.76 15.25 -13.32
CA ARG A 96 -14.56 14.90 -11.90
C ARG A 96 -13.65 13.68 -11.76
N LEU A 97 -13.87 12.64 -12.57
CA LEU A 97 -13.06 11.42 -12.54
C LEU A 97 -11.62 11.69 -13.00
N LYS A 98 -11.42 12.47 -14.08
CA LYS A 98 -10.09 12.87 -14.54
C LYS A 98 -9.34 13.72 -13.49
N ALA A 99 -10.01 14.65 -12.82
CA ALA A 99 -9.40 15.45 -11.76
C ALA A 99 -8.86 14.59 -10.62
N LYS A 100 -9.56 13.51 -10.24
CA LYS A 100 -9.13 12.57 -9.20
C LYS A 100 -7.85 11.80 -9.56
N LEU A 101 -7.53 11.64 -10.84
CA LEU A 101 -6.28 11.00 -11.28
C LEU A 101 -5.02 11.79 -10.88
N GLY A 102 -5.15 13.04 -10.44
CA GLY A 102 -4.01 13.83 -9.96
C GLY A 102 -3.20 13.10 -8.89
N LYS A 103 -3.87 12.41 -7.95
CA LYS A 103 -3.22 11.63 -6.89
C LYS A 103 -2.47 10.39 -7.39
N LEU A 104 -2.83 9.87 -8.55
CA LEU A 104 -2.12 8.80 -9.21
C LEU A 104 -0.99 9.35 -10.09
N LYS A 105 -1.18 10.50 -10.72
CA LYS A 105 -0.21 11.13 -11.64
C LYS A 105 1.02 11.65 -10.92
N ALA A 106 0.84 12.31 -9.78
CA ALA A 106 1.92 13.02 -9.09
C ALA A 106 3.03 12.11 -8.54
N PRO A 107 2.75 10.98 -7.84
CA PRO A 107 3.80 10.10 -7.31
C PRO A 107 4.62 9.46 -8.43
N PRO A 108 5.96 9.38 -8.30
CA PRO A 108 6.79 8.71 -9.30
C PRO A 108 6.59 7.18 -9.33
N LEU A 109 6.30 6.57 -8.19
CA LEU A 109 6.07 5.13 -8.05
C LEU A 109 4.73 4.87 -7.36
N THR A 110 3.99 3.90 -7.88
CA THR A 110 2.74 3.41 -7.29
C THR A 110 2.75 1.89 -7.28
N LEU A 111 2.41 1.31 -6.14
CA LEU A 111 2.23 -0.12 -5.97
C LEU A 111 0.73 -0.39 -5.80
N ALA A 112 0.11 -1.07 -6.74
CA ALA A 112 -1.25 -1.55 -6.57
C ALA A 112 -1.18 -2.90 -5.85
N VAL A 113 -1.65 -2.95 -4.62
CA VAL A 113 -1.79 -4.20 -3.84
C VAL A 113 -3.14 -4.80 -4.18
N ILE A 114 -3.11 -6.01 -4.72
CA ILE A 114 -4.29 -6.76 -5.16
C ILE A 114 -4.55 -7.88 -4.16
N SER A 115 -5.75 -7.92 -3.61
CA SER A 115 -6.27 -9.09 -2.88
C SER A 115 -6.72 -10.14 -3.87
N LYS A 116 -6.23 -11.38 -3.71
CA LYS A 116 -6.63 -12.55 -4.50
C LYS A 116 -7.70 -13.40 -3.80
N ALA A 117 -8.31 -12.87 -2.75
CA ALA A 117 -9.36 -13.57 -2.03
C ALA A 117 -10.67 -13.66 -2.86
N PRO A 118 -11.42 -14.76 -2.74
CA PRO A 118 -11.08 -15.93 -1.92
C PRO A 118 -10.09 -16.87 -2.64
N ALA A 119 -9.06 -17.30 -1.91
CA ALA A 119 -8.27 -18.45 -2.34
C ALA A 119 -9.02 -19.75 -1.99
N PRO A 120 -8.78 -20.85 -2.73
CA PRO A 120 -9.39 -22.14 -2.41
C PRO A 120 -9.05 -22.61 -0.98
N GLY A 121 -10.03 -23.24 -0.31
CA GLY A 121 -9.85 -23.80 1.03
C GLY A 121 -10.83 -23.21 2.05
N ASP A 122 -10.69 -23.63 3.32
CA ASP A 122 -11.62 -23.30 4.41
C ASP A 122 -11.26 -22.01 5.15
N ILE A 123 -10.21 -21.31 4.73
CA ILE A 123 -9.79 -20.07 5.38
C ILE A 123 -10.73 -18.94 5.00
N PRO A 124 -11.33 -18.23 5.97
CA PRO A 124 -12.29 -17.18 5.70
C PRO A 124 -11.73 -16.09 4.76
N GLU A 125 -12.51 -15.70 3.77
CA GLU A 125 -12.17 -14.63 2.83
C GLU A 125 -11.82 -13.31 3.56
N TRP A 126 -12.53 -13.02 4.64
CA TRP A 126 -12.28 -11.82 5.44
C TRP A 126 -10.85 -11.73 5.97
N GLU A 127 -10.32 -12.84 6.50
CA GLU A 127 -8.94 -12.90 7.00
C GLU A 127 -7.93 -12.67 5.87
N GLN A 128 -8.18 -13.23 4.70
CA GLN A 128 -7.34 -13.04 3.51
C GLN A 128 -7.32 -11.57 3.06
N ARG A 129 -8.47 -10.90 3.09
CA ARG A 129 -8.58 -9.46 2.77
C ARG A 129 -7.85 -8.58 3.79
N LEU A 130 -7.95 -8.90 5.07
CA LEU A 130 -7.20 -8.22 6.13
C LEU A 130 -5.69 -8.37 5.95
N SER A 131 -5.21 -9.55 5.55
CA SER A 131 -3.80 -9.77 5.22
C SER A 131 -3.33 -8.85 4.08
N ALA A 132 -4.12 -8.69 3.01
CA ALA A 132 -3.80 -7.75 1.93
C ALA A 132 -3.72 -6.29 2.41
N GLY A 133 -4.62 -5.88 3.33
CA GLY A 133 -4.55 -4.58 4.00
C GLY A 133 -3.30 -4.42 4.86
N ALA A 134 -2.88 -5.49 5.55
CA ALA A 134 -1.64 -5.49 6.33
C ALA A 134 -0.40 -5.28 5.43
N VAL A 135 -0.37 -5.86 4.21
CA VAL A 135 0.69 -5.58 3.21
C VAL A 135 0.75 -4.09 2.88
N CYS A 136 -0.41 -3.45 2.62
CA CYS A 136 -0.45 -2.00 2.35
C CYS A 136 0.16 -1.19 3.50
N MET A 137 -0.21 -1.51 4.75
CA MET A 137 0.30 -0.78 5.91
C MET A 137 1.79 -1.03 6.13
N THR A 138 2.26 -2.27 5.95
CA THR A 138 3.68 -2.61 6.12
C THR A 138 4.54 -1.95 5.03
N LEU A 139 4.04 -1.82 3.79
CA LEU A 139 4.69 -1.02 2.74
C LEU A 139 4.88 0.43 3.17
N ILE A 140 3.86 1.06 3.76
CA ILE A 140 3.97 2.43 4.26
C ILE A 140 5.02 2.54 5.36
N ILE A 141 4.99 1.64 6.34
CA ILE A 141 5.92 1.62 7.46
C ILE A 141 7.35 1.47 6.95
N ALA A 142 7.60 0.49 6.09
CA ALA A 142 8.93 0.22 5.56
C ALA A 142 9.44 1.38 4.70
N ALA A 143 8.61 1.94 3.82
CA ALA A 143 9.00 3.09 2.99
C ALA A 143 9.36 4.32 3.83
N GLN A 144 8.57 4.63 4.85
CA GLN A 144 8.84 5.76 5.74
C GLN A 144 10.07 5.53 6.62
N ALA A 145 10.29 4.30 7.09
CA ALA A 145 11.52 3.93 7.80
C ALA A 145 12.78 4.07 6.92
N MET A 146 12.62 3.94 5.60
CA MET A 146 13.67 4.20 4.60
C MET A 146 13.73 5.68 4.16
N GLY A 147 12.96 6.59 4.78
CA GLY A 147 12.97 8.03 4.50
C GLY A 147 12.10 8.45 3.31
N TYR A 148 11.32 7.55 2.70
CA TYR A 148 10.41 7.88 1.63
C TYR A 148 9.05 8.36 2.16
N GLY A 149 8.45 9.32 1.47
CA GLY A 149 7.05 9.63 1.64
C GLY A 149 6.18 8.49 1.10
N ALA A 150 5.11 8.16 1.83
CA ALA A 150 4.20 7.10 1.45
C ALA A 150 2.75 7.48 1.72
N ASN A 151 1.85 7.05 0.84
CA ASN A 151 0.41 7.28 0.94
C ASN A 151 -0.35 6.05 0.46
N TRP A 152 -1.32 5.57 1.23
CA TRP A 152 -2.21 4.49 0.84
C TRP A 152 -3.62 5.07 0.65
N ILE A 153 -4.11 4.97 -0.56
CA ILE A 153 -5.47 5.41 -0.93
C ILE A 153 -6.12 4.43 -1.89
N THR A 154 -7.42 4.56 -2.01
CA THR A 154 -8.22 4.09 -3.12
C THR A 154 -8.89 5.29 -3.79
N ASP A 155 -9.37 5.13 -5.01
CA ASP A 155 -10.24 6.08 -5.68
C ASP A 155 -11.15 5.30 -6.64
N TRP A 156 -11.95 5.97 -7.47
CA TRP A 156 -12.91 5.33 -8.36
C TRP A 156 -12.31 4.17 -9.17
N TYR A 157 -11.08 4.30 -9.63
CA TYR A 157 -10.38 3.29 -10.43
C TYR A 157 -9.96 2.02 -9.64
N ALA A 158 -10.21 2.00 -8.33
CA ALA A 158 -10.07 0.79 -7.51
C ALA A 158 -11.33 -0.07 -7.49
N TYR A 159 -12.46 0.45 -8.00
CA TYR A 159 -13.79 -0.15 -7.89
C TYR A 159 -14.54 -0.19 -9.22
N ASP A 160 -14.01 0.43 -10.27
CA ASP A 160 -14.61 0.43 -11.61
C ASP A 160 -14.13 -0.81 -12.37
N GLY A 161 -15.07 -1.60 -12.90
CA GLY A 161 -14.76 -2.87 -13.53
C GLY A 161 -13.89 -2.76 -14.80
N ASP A 162 -13.97 -1.64 -15.55
CA ASP A 162 -13.10 -1.43 -16.71
C ASP A 162 -11.69 -1.03 -16.27
N ALA A 163 -11.57 -0.26 -15.19
CA ALA A 163 -10.29 0.07 -14.58
C ALA A 163 -9.62 -1.17 -13.95
N GLU A 164 -10.39 -2.06 -13.32
CA GLU A 164 -9.90 -3.35 -12.81
C GLU A 164 -9.35 -4.22 -13.94
N LYS A 165 -10.09 -4.34 -15.07
CA LYS A 165 -9.63 -5.07 -16.27
C LYS A 165 -8.36 -4.43 -16.86
N LEU A 166 -8.30 -3.10 -16.95
CA LEU A 166 -7.13 -2.38 -17.44
C LEU A 166 -5.90 -2.66 -16.56
N LEU A 167 -6.07 -2.78 -15.24
CA LEU A 167 -5.01 -3.15 -14.30
C LEU A 167 -4.62 -4.63 -14.38
N GLY A 168 -5.39 -5.44 -15.10
CA GLY A 168 -5.17 -6.88 -15.26
C GLY A 168 -5.64 -7.70 -14.06
N LEU A 169 -6.77 -7.33 -13.46
CA LEU A 169 -7.39 -8.13 -12.41
C LEU A 169 -8.15 -9.31 -13.03
N SER A 170 -8.02 -10.45 -12.38
CA SER A 170 -8.82 -11.64 -12.65
C SER A 170 -10.13 -11.63 -11.85
N ASP A 171 -11.05 -12.52 -12.20
CA ASP A 171 -12.30 -12.70 -11.44
C ASP A 171 -11.99 -13.00 -9.95
N GLY A 172 -12.71 -12.32 -9.07
CA GLY A 172 -12.52 -12.42 -7.62
C GLY A 172 -11.40 -11.55 -7.05
N GLU A 173 -10.46 -11.08 -7.86
CA GLU A 173 -9.45 -10.13 -7.39
C GLU A 173 -10.05 -8.74 -7.12
N ARG A 174 -9.47 -8.03 -6.15
CA ARG A 174 -9.85 -6.65 -5.80
C ARG A 174 -8.62 -5.83 -5.45
N VAL A 175 -8.65 -4.56 -5.74
CA VAL A 175 -7.63 -3.63 -5.28
C VAL A 175 -7.77 -3.41 -3.76
N ALA A 176 -6.80 -3.87 -2.97
CA ALA A 176 -6.72 -3.55 -1.54
C ALA A 176 -6.27 -2.10 -1.32
N GLY A 177 -5.45 -1.56 -2.22
CA GLY A 177 -5.06 -0.17 -2.23
C GLY A 177 -3.95 0.15 -3.22
N PHE A 178 -3.84 1.44 -3.51
CA PHE A 178 -2.69 2.01 -4.22
C PHE A 178 -1.76 2.65 -3.19
N VAL A 179 -0.56 2.12 -3.04
CA VAL A 179 0.49 2.68 -2.20
C VAL A 179 1.41 3.51 -3.08
N HIS A 180 1.34 4.82 -2.89
CA HIS A 180 2.15 5.81 -3.61
C HIS A 180 3.43 6.08 -2.85
N LEU A 181 4.56 6.12 -3.55
CA LEU A 181 5.90 6.27 -2.99
C LEU A 181 6.69 7.33 -3.75
N GLY A 182 7.55 8.04 -3.02
CA GLY A 182 8.46 9.04 -3.53
C GLY A 182 9.07 9.88 -2.41
N THR A 183 9.85 10.88 -2.74
CA THR A 183 10.31 11.89 -1.79
C THR A 183 9.20 12.88 -1.52
N SER A 184 8.88 13.13 -0.26
CA SER A 184 7.86 14.13 0.10
C SER A 184 8.41 15.54 -0.02
N ALA A 185 7.75 16.38 -0.83
CA ALA A 185 8.10 17.81 -0.96
C ALA A 185 7.59 18.65 0.22
N GLU A 186 6.77 18.07 1.10
CA GLU A 186 6.18 18.74 2.25
C GLU A 186 6.33 17.87 3.49
N THR A 187 6.50 18.51 4.66
CA THR A 187 6.45 17.81 5.94
C THR A 187 4.98 17.56 6.32
N PRO A 188 4.54 16.30 6.45
CA PRO A 188 3.17 16.01 6.84
C PRO A 188 2.87 16.55 8.24
N LEU A 189 1.77 17.28 8.37
CA LEU A 189 1.31 17.78 9.67
C LEU A 189 0.57 16.67 10.44
N GLU A 190 0.62 16.74 11.77
CA GLU A 190 -0.15 15.82 12.61
C GLU A 190 -1.66 16.07 12.43
N ARG A 191 -2.45 15.03 12.67
CA ARG A 191 -3.92 15.06 12.59
C ARG A 191 -4.54 14.72 13.93
N VAL A 192 -5.78 15.11 14.13
CA VAL A 192 -6.56 14.65 15.26
C VAL A 192 -6.62 13.12 15.26
N ARG A 193 -6.36 12.52 16.40
CA ARG A 193 -6.50 11.08 16.65
C ARG A 193 -7.73 10.82 17.49
N PRO A 194 -8.34 9.65 17.37
CA PRO A 194 -9.43 9.29 18.28
C PRO A 194 -8.91 9.21 19.71
N ASP A 195 -9.78 9.52 20.66
CA ASP A 195 -9.55 9.19 22.06
C ASP A 195 -9.56 7.66 22.20
N VAL A 196 -8.47 7.11 22.72
CA VAL A 196 -8.35 5.67 22.91
C VAL A 196 -9.44 5.11 23.83
N SER A 197 -9.83 5.86 24.87
CA SER A 197 -10.91 5.47 25.76
C SER A 197 -12.28 5.33 25.09
N ALA A 198 -12.48 6.06 23.96
CA ALA A 198 -13.73 6.01 23.22
C ALA A 198 -13.84 4.79 22.27
N ILE A 199 -12.72 4.10 22.00
CA ILE A 199 -12.66 2.97 21.04
C ILE A 199 -12.21 1.66 21.67
N VAL A 200 -11.92 1.65 22.96
CA VAL A 200 -11.50 0.46 23.72
C VAL A 200 -12.53 0.17 24.80
N SER A 201 -12.88 -1.08 24.94
CA SER A 201 -13.73 -1.56 26.03
C SER A 201 -13.15 -2.85 26.59
N GLU A 202 -13.29 -3.02 27.91
CA GLU A 202 -13.02 -4.30 28.55
C GLU A 202 -14.30 -5.13 28.58
N TRP A 203 -14.18 -6.40 28.19
CA TRP A 203 -15.31 -7.31 28.30
C TRP A 203 -15.57 -7.64 29.76
N GLN A 204 -16.82 -7.51 30.20
CA GLN A 204 -17.21 -7.64 31.60
C GLN A 204 -17.91 -8.97 31.93
N GLY A 205 -18.05 -9.91 30.97
CA GLY A 205 -18.73 -11.18 31.15
C GLY A 205 -20.16 -11.21 30.69
#